data_84f38ae70b961bf17136868c977d671f
#
_entry.id   84f38ae70b961bf17136868c977d671f
#
_cell.length_a   1.000
_cell.length_b   1.000
_cell.length_c   1.000
_cell.angle_alpha   90.00
_cell.angle_beta   90.00
_cell.angle_gamma   90.00
#
_symmetry.space_group_name_H-M   'P 1'
#
loop_
_entity.id
_entity.type
_entity.pdbx_description
1 polymer ?
#
loop_
_entity_poly.entity_id
_entity_poly.type
_entity_poly.pdbx_seq_one_letter_code
_entity_poly.pdbx_strand_id
1 'polypeptide(L)'
;MGALVASTADLLFQQNDVAFREEVNQIRSVIAEYQREEAEREMLHKILFSGDRVSKINQLLDEASKPGERNSGFYRLPNQIDFDYVRSNLRAQYWQKVVDMTNVLQLMPANRREQWRSQFIEGKMTLDNPLEHGKRRVTGDYVGVPEFNENTVVPTLLGLLNDRNMYLNERVYNVFSVLSPKHKTNKSYGFSEKLIVADVVSQFWGNSVWLNTYREDNIDDLRMTLRFFAHGRFGRVQSLKDVLSKVYTDGNVGKWASIDGNVMRVKMFKNGNLHIEIHPDVAWRLNEVLAASLPYAIPSEFRSVPNSRSAVKDFGEIIHILDEDMISLIANTYIDKKTGKYKCSDNNWDRHKASHKEYNSIMQKLGGEFDPDVKSWSFSYDFDCVRGYIVENRSIPDQKSYQFYPTPEAIQVYVSDLIALQDDETLLEPSAGRGDLISPINQPEQTTCIELSPLFCQILKSKGYEPINEDFLKWSSNNEGVCFDKIAMNPPYSEGRAKAHVQAAISHLKSGGRCVAVVPGSERMDWVDKSLYSVEDCATFSNEFEDTGVTVKVFTIDKRRKL
;
A
#
# COMPACT_ATOMS: atom_id res chain seq x y z
N MET A 1 -11.52 34.66 -20.24
CA MET A 1 -12.06 33.77 -19.20
C MET A 1 -11.11 32.58 -19.11
N GLY A 2 -10.18 32.61 -18.16
CA GLY A 2 -9.26 31.49 -17.94
C GLY A 2 -10.03 30.37 -17.29
N ALA A 3 -10.01 29.19 -17.91
CA ALA A 3 -10.47 27.97 -17.27
C ALA A 3 -9.63 27.76 -16.00
N LEU A 4 -10.28 27.73 -14.83
CA LEU A 4 -9.66 27.27 -13.61
C LEU A 4 -9.19 25.83 -13.88
N VAL A 5 -7.88 25.63 -13.96
CA VAL A 5 -7.28 24.30 -13.93
C VAL A 5 -7.63 23.74 -12.55
N ALA A 6 -8.39 22.63 -12.52
CA ALA A 6 -8.72 21.94 -11.28
C ALA A 6 -7.43 21.68 -10.50
N SER A 7 -7.43 21.96 -9.20
CA SER A 7 -6.25 21.71 -8.35
C SER A 7 -5.93 20.21 -8.33
N THR A 8 -4.70 19.86 -8.03
CA THR A 8 -4.30 18.42 -7.87
C THR A 8 -5.21 17.72 -6.86
N ALA A 9 -5.65 18.43 -5.81
CA ALA A 9 -6.62 17.92 -4.85
C ALA A 9 -7.98 17.64 -5.51
N ASP A 10 -8.50 18.57 -6.32
CA ASP A 10 -9.77 18.41 -7.02
C ASP A 10 -9.74 17.22 -8.01
N LEU A 11 -8.65 17.06 -8.75
CA LEU A 11 -8.46 15.92 -9.67
C LEU A 11 -8.39 14.58 -8.94
N LEU A 12 -7.72 14.52 -7.79
CA LEU A 12 -7.63 13.30 -6.97
C LEU A 12 -8.98 12.94 -6.33
N PHE A 13 -9.83 13.94 -6.06
CA PHE A 13 -11.13 13.70 -5.44
C PHE A 13 -12.27 13.50 -6.45
N GLN A 14 -12.20 14.03 -7.67
CA GLN A 14 -13.20 13.80 -8.72
C GLN A 14 -13.37 12.32 -9.11
N GLN A 15 -12.31 11.52 -9.01
CA GLN A 15 -12.38 10.07 -9.26
C GLN A 15 -13.21 9.32 -8.20
N ASN A 16 -13.41 9.91 -7.01
CA ASN A 16 -14.13 9.28 -5.90
C ASN A 16 -15.64 9.60 -5.88
N ASP A 17 -16.13 10.58 -6.64
CA ASP A 17 -17.53 10.99 -6.61
C ASP A 17 -18.51 9.98 -7.24
N VAL A 18 -18.04 9.15 -8.17
CA VAL A 18 -18.84 8.05 -8.75
C VAL A 18 -18.97 6.90 -7.75
N ALA A 19 -17.90 6.59 -7.00
CA ALA A 19 -17.91 5.59 -5.94
C ALA A 19 -18.83 5.97 -4.79
N PHE A 20 -18.97 7.26 -4.50
CA PHE A 20 -19.80 7.75 -3.38
C PHE A 20 -21.30 7.43 -3.52
N ARG A 21 -21.85 7.38 -4.73
CA ARG A 21 -23.27 7.01 -4.93
C ARG A 21 -23.55 5.55 -4.57
N GLU A 22 -22.61 4.66 -4.82
CA GLU A 22 -22.70 3.26 -4.39
C GLU A 22 -22.52 3.16 -2.87
N GLU A 23 -21.65 3.97 -2.28
CA GLU A 23 -21.42 4.06 -0.83
C GLU A 23 -22.67 4.51 -0.06
N VAL A 24 -23.47 5.44 -0.58
CA VAL A 24 -24.73 5.88 0.08
C VAL A 24 -25.71 4.72 0.27
N ASN A 25 -25.84 3.83 -0.70
CA ASN A 25 -26.70 2.65 -0.56
C ASN A 25 -26.15 1.66 0.47
N GLN A 26 -24.82 1.53 0.55
CA GLN A 26 -24.16 0.72 1.57
C GLN A 26 -24.34 1.33 2.97
N ILE A 27 -24.26 2.66 3.10
CA ILE A 27 -24.51 3.37 4.37
C ILE A 27 -25.95 3.12 4.86
N ARG A 28 -26.95 3.15 3.99
CA ARG A 28 -28.33 2.82 4.34
C ARG A 28 -28.48 1.38 4.84
N SER A 29 -27.76 0.44 4.23
CA SER A 29 -27.73 -0.95 4.71
C SER A 29 -27.15 -1.05 6.12
N VAL A 30 -26.08 -0.30 6.41
CA VAL A 30 -25.46 -0.24 7.74
C VAL A 30 -26.39 0.39 8.77
N ILE A 31 -27.15 1.42 8.40
CA ILE A 31 -28.16 2.03 9.29
C ILE A 31 -29.28 1.02 9.62
N ALA A 32 -29.76 0.28 8.62
CA ALA A 32 -30.77 -0.76 8.84
C ALA A 32 -30.25 -1.92 9.71
N GLU A 33 -28.98 -2.26 9.59
CA GLU A 33 -28.32 -3.25 10.45
C GLU A 33 -28.25 -2.74 11.90
N TYR A 34 -27.82 -1.50 12.12
CA TYR A 34 -27.81 -0.86 13.45
C TYR A 34 -29.21 -0.92 14.12
N GLN A 35 -30.22 -0.51 13.39
CA GLN A 35 -31.61 -0.48 13.93
C GLN A 35 -32.09 -1.86 14.37
N ARG A 36 -31.74 -2.91 13.61
CA ARG A 36 -32.06 -4.29 14.00
C ARG A 36 -31.32 -4.71 15.26
N GLU A 37 -29.99 -4.46 15.32
CA GLU A 37 -29.19 -4.79 16.49
C GLU A 37 -29.60 -4.00 17.74
N GLU A 38 -29.94 -2.72 17.60
CA GLU A 38 -30.43 -1.90 18.72
C GLU A 38 -31.72 -2.47 19.28
N ALA A 39 -32.69 -2.80 18.42
CA ALA A 39 -33.99 -3.38 18.83
C ALA A 39 -33.82 -4.75 19.50
N GLU A 40 -32.95 -5.60 18.98
CA GLU A 40 -32.61 -6.90 19.57
C GLU A 40 -31.99 -6.75 20.97
N ARG A 41 -31.04 -5.87 21.13
CA ARG A 41 -30.38 -5.60 22.43
C ARG A 41 -31.37 -4.99 23.44
N GLU A 42 -32.24 -4.10 22.99
CA GLU A 42 -33.29 -3.53 23.85
C GLU A 42 -34.27 -4.60 24.31
N MET A 43 -34.69 -5.51 23.42
CA MET A 43 -35.54 -6.64 23.76
C MET A 43 -34.87 -7.57 24.78
N LEU A 44 -33.60 -7.93 24.54
CA LEU A 44 -32.81 -8.76 25.48
C LEU A 44 -32.66 -8.08 26.84
N HIS A 45 -32.37 -6.79 26.87
CA HIS A 45 -32.28 -6.02 28.11
C HIS A 45 -33.61 -6.04 28.89
N LYS A 46 -34.75 -5.79 28.23
CA LYS A 46 -36.06 -5.86 28.83
C LYS A 46 -36.39 -7.26 29.38
N ILE A 47 -36.00 -8.31 28.64
CA ILE A 47 -36.21 -9.70 29.10
C ILE A 47 -35.35 -10.01 30.32
N LEU A 48 -34.07 -9.69 30.30
CA LEU A 48 -33.10 -10.04 31.36
C LEU A 48 -33.33 -9.25 32.64
N PHE A 49 -33.58 -7.95 32.55
CA PHE A 49 -33.65 -7.04 33.70
C PHE A 49 -35.08 -6.72 34.17
N SER A 50 -36.07 -7.46 33.69
CA SER A 50 -37.44 -7.35 34.22
C SER A 50 -37.69 -8.36 35.35
N GLY A 51 -38.19 -7.88 36.51
CA GLY A 51 -38.49 -8.71 37.67
C GLY A 51 -37.22 -9.29 38.33
N ASP A 52 -37.34 -10.54 38.82
CA ASP A 52 -36.28 -11.23 39.56
C ASP A 52 -35.39 -12.15 38.67
N ARG A 53 -35.44 -11.98 37.35
CA ARG A 53 -34.78 -12.89 36.39
C ARG A 53 -33.27 -12.93 36.54
N VAL A 54 -32.63 -11.79 36.77
CA VAL A 54 -31.15 -11.73 36.99
C VAL A 54 -30.76 -12.58 38.20
N SER A 55 -31.52 -12.48 39.30
CA SER A 55 -31.32 -13.28 40.51
C SER A 55 -31.43 -14.77 40.19
N LYS A 56 -32.48 -15.18 39.46
CA LYS A 56 -32.71 -16.57 39.07
C LYS A 56 -31.64 -17.10 38.11
N ILE A 57 -31.15 -16.29 37.16
CA ILE A 57 -30.05 -16.65 36.26
C ILE A 57 -28.76 -16.82 37.06
N ASN A 58 -28.47 -15.91 37.99
CA ASN A 58 -27.28 -16.02 38.84
C ASN A 58 -27.35 -17.26 39.74
N GLN A 59 -28.54 -17.59 40.29
CA GLN A 59 -28.76 -18.83 41.03
C GLN A 59 -28.52 -20.07 40.16
N LEU A 60 -29.03 -20.08 38.94
CA LEU A 60 -28.83 -21.19 37.98
C LEU A 60 -27.33 -21.34 37.60
N LEU A 61 -26.61 -20.24 37.46
CA LEU A 61 -25.15 -20.25 37.23
C LEU A 61 -24.40 -20.80 38.44
N ASP A 62 -24.82 -20.46 39.68
CA ASP A 62 -24.24 -21.01 40.90
C ASP A 62 -24.50 -22.54 41.03
N GLU A 63 -25.68 -23.00 40.62
CA GLU A 63 -26.10 -24.41 40.63
C GLU A 63 -25.50 -25.23 39.46
N ALA A 64 -24.92 -24.58 38.42
CA ALA A 64 -24.34 -25.26 37.26
C ALA A 64 -22.99 -25.96 37.55
N SER A 65 -22.44 -25.81 38.76
CA SER A 65 -21.22 -26.49 39.19
C SER A 65 -21.50 -27.84 39.81
N LYS A 66 -20.54 -28.77 39.69
CA LYS A 66 -20.64 -30.06 40.39
C LYS A 66 -20.70 -29.86 41.90
N PRO A 67 -21.49 -30.66 42.61
CA PRO A 67 -21.51 -30.61 44.08
C PRO A 67 -20.11 -30.75 44.68
N GLY A 68 -19.70 -29.77 45.49
CA GLY A 68 -18.37 -29.74 46.13
C GLY A 68 -17.25 -29.01 45.33
N GLU A 69 -17.46 -28.60 44.09
CA GLU A 69 -16.54 -27.73 43.35
C GLU A 69 -16.91 -26.25 43.59
N ARG A 70 -15.95 -25.45 44.01
CA ARG A 70 -16.14 -23.99 44.08
C ARG A 70 -16.22 -23.44 42.66
N ASN A 71 -17.30 -22.76 42.35
CA ASN A 71 -17.58 -22.15 41.07
C ASN A 71 -16.63 -20.96 40.81
N SER A 72 -15.44 -21.19 40.30
CA SER A 72 -14.47 -20.13 40.00
C SER A 72 -14.54 -19.61 38.55
N GLY A 73 -15.50 -20.09 37.73
CA GLY A 73 -15.51 -19.87 36.29
C GLY A 73 -16.69 -19.12 35.72
N PHE A 74 -17.78 -18.95 36.47
CA PHE A 74 -18.98 -18.26 35.93
C PHE A 74 -19.05 -16.80 36.42
N TYR A 75 -19.12 -15.85 35.49
CA TYR A 75 -19.37 -14.45 35.83
C TYR A 75 -20.85 -14.27 36.16
N ARG A 76 -21.15 -13.66 37.30
CA ARG A 76 -22.51 -13.27 37.66
C ARG A 76 -22.93 -12.07 36.81
N LEU A 77 -24.19 -12.07 36.38
CA LEU A 77 -24.81 -10.89 35.77
C LEU A 77 -24.96 -9.79 36.83
N PRO A 78 -24.63 -8.53 36.50
CA PRO A 78 -24.91 -7.40 37.40
C PRO A 78 -26.44 -7.25 37.58
N ASN A 79 -26.86 -6.73 38.71
CA ASN A 79 -28.28 -6.56 39.01
C ASN A 79 -28.96 -5.53 38.08
N GLN A 80 -28.19 -4.63 37.52
CA GLN A 80 -28.67 -3.61 36.60
C GLN A 80 -27.58 -3.25 35.60
N ILE A 81 -27.98 -3.00 34.36
CA ILE A 81 -27.14 -2.43 33.29
C ILE A 81 -27.87 -1.18 32.80
N ASP A 82 -27.12 -0.07 32.73
CA ASP A 82 -27.63 1.14 32.10
C ASP A 82 -27.67 0.94 30.58
N PHE A 83 -28.87 0.88 30.02
CA PHE A 83 -29.07 0.64 28.59
C PHE A 83 -28.61 1.82 27.72
N ASP A 84 -28.57 3.02 28.25
CA ASP A 84 -28.06 4.20 27.52
C ASP A 84 -26.59 4.08 27.23
N TYR A 85 -25.77 3.50 28.13
CA TYR A 85 -24.39 3.15 27.84
C TYR A 85 -24.26 2.05 26.77
N VAL A 86 -25.13 1.02 26.83
CA VAL A 86 -25.14 -0.04 25.81
C VAL A 86 -25.45 0.55 24.44
N ARG A 87 -26.47 1.42 24.36
CA ARG A 87 -26.87 2.13 23.15
C ARG A 87 -25.75 3.04 22.63
N SER A 88 -25.12 3.82 23.50
CA SER A 88 -24.01 4.69 23.13
C SER A 88 -22.82 3.92 22.57
N ASN A 89 -22.43 2.81 23.19
CA ASN A 89 -21.35 1.96 22.68
C ASN A 89 -21.70 1.33 21.33
N LEU A 90 -22.94 0.92 21.13
CA LEU A 90 -23.39 0.42 19.83
C LEU A 90 -23.33 1.51 18.77
N ARG A 91 -23.83 2.73 19.06
CA ARG A 91 -23.73 3.90 18.19
C ARG A 91 -22.28 4.19 17.81
N ALA A 92 -21.35 4.18 18.76
CA ALA A 92 -19.94 4.41 18.53
C ALA A 92 -19.34 3.40 17.53
N GLN A 93 -19.68 2.11 17.66
CA GLN A 93 -19.23 1.08 16.72
C GLN A 93 -19.72 1.35 15.30
N TYR A 94 -20.99 1.74 15.15
CA TYR A 94 -21.58 2.00 13.85
C TYR A 94 -21.12 3.33 13.24
N TRP A 95 -20.88 4.37 14.05
CA TRP A 95 -20.22 5.60 13.59
C TRP A 95 -18.81 5.32 13.06
N GLN A 96 -18.02 4.53 13.78
CA GLN A 96 -16.70 4.11 13.30
C GLN A 96 -16.82 3.34 11.98
N LYS A 97 -17.76 2.38 11.88
CA LYS A 97 -17.98 1.57 10.68
C LYS A 97 -18.27 2.42 9.43
N VAL A 98 -19.17 3.40 9.50
CA VAL A 98 -19.53 4.23 8.33
C VAL A 98 -18.44 5.22 7.96
N VAL A 99 -17.72 5.75 8.94
CA VAL A 99 -16.62 6.69 8.66
C VAL A 99 -15.42 5.97 8.06
N ASP A 100 -15.11 4.75 8.49
CA ASP A 100 -14.07 3.93 7.90
C ASP A 100 -14.34 3.58 6.42
N MET A 101 -15.63 3.52 6.02
CA MET A 101 -15.99 3.34 4.60
C MET A 101 -15.61 4.53 3.73
N THR A 102 -15.52 5.74 4.27
CA THR A 102 -15.29 6.98 3.51
C THR A 102 -13.83 7.46 3.50
N ASN A 103 -12.97 6.84 4.28
CA ASN A 103 -11.57 7.27 4.49
C ASN A 103 -11.39 8.76 4.90
N VAL A 104 -12.47 9.47 5.23
CA VAL A 104 -12.42 10.92 5.49
C VAL A 104 -11.62 11.26 6.76
N LEU A 105 -11.64 10.39 7.79
CA LEU A 105 -10.83 10.59 9.00
C LEU A 105 -9.34 10.59 8.71
N GLN A 106 -8.92 9.89 7.68
CA GLN A 106 -7.51 9.82 7.29
C GLN A 106 -7.04 11.14 6.64
N LEU A 107 -7.98 11.92 6.08
CA LEU A 107 -7.71 13.27 5.57
C LEU A 107 -7.59 14.31 6.68
N MET A 108 -8.31 14.12 7.78
CA MET A 108 -8.33 15.09 8.88
C MET A 108 -6.95 15.24 9.53
N PRO A 109 -6.55 16.47 9.90
CA PRO A 109 -5.43 16.68 10.82
C PRO A 109 -5.65 15.97 12.16
N ALA A 110 -4.56 15.62 12.86
CA ALA A 110 -4.60 14.88 14.12
C ALA A 110 -5.55 15.50 15.16
N ASN A 111 -5.54 16.83 15.29
CA ASN A 111 -6.42 17.56 16.21
C ASN A 111 -7.90 17.42 15.88
N ARG A 112 -8.26 17.41 14.59
CA ARG A 112 -9.66 17.25 14.12
C ARG A 112 -10.11 15.81 14.33
N ARG A 113 -9.26 14.83 14.07
CA ARG A 113 -9.54 13.41 14.33
C ARG A 113 -9.82 13.15 15.80
N GLU A 114 -9.03 13.76 16.70
CA GLU A 114 -9.22 13.63 18.14
C GLU A 114 -10.55 14.24 18.59
N GLN A 115 -10.91 15.44 18.07
CA GLN A 115 -12.21 16.05 18.33
C GLN A 115 -13.36 15.16 17.89
N TRP A 116 -13.26 14.61 16.68
CA TRP A 116 -14.27 13.71 16.13
C TRP A 116 -14.39 12.43 16.98
N ARG A 117 -13.29 11.78 17.35
CA ARG A 117 -13.30 10.60 18.24
C ARG A 117 -13.94 10.90 19.57
N SER A 118 -13.58 12.01 20.18
CA SER A 118 -14.16 12.39 21.46
C SER A 118 -15.68 12.50 21.40
N GLN A 119 -16.22 13.12 20.34
CA GLN A 119 -17.66 13.31 20.18
C GLN A 119 -18.40 12.04 19.75
N PHE A 120 -17.91 11.36 18.70
CA PHE A 120 -18.64 10.28 18.04
C PHE A 120 -18.31 8.88 18.54
N ILE A 121 -17.18 8.71 19.23
CA ILE A 121 -16.76 7.40 19.77
C ILE A 121 -16.82 7.39 21.29
N GLU A 122 -16.31 8.44 21.94
CA GLU A 122 -16.27 8.51 23.42
C GLU A 122 -17.50 9.18 24.02
N GLY A 123 -18.35 9.82 23.23
CA GLY A 123 -19.55 10.51 23.67
C GLY A 123 -19.28 11.69 24.59
N LYS A 124 -18.15 12.35 24.43
CA LYS A 124 -17.72 13.50 25.22
C LYS A 124 -17.91 14.80 24.46
N MET A 125 -18.37 15.83 25.16
CA MET A 125 -18.44 17.17 24.60
C MET A 125 -17.03 17.76 24.49
N THR A 126 -16.62 18.18 23.31
CA THR A 126 -15.36 18.89 23.09
C THR A 126 -15.49 20.30 23.63
N LEU A 127 -14.80 20.62 24.71
CA LEU A 127 -14.65 22.00 25.15
C LEU A 127 -13.46 22.61 24.39
N ASP A 128 -13.72 23.72 23.69
CA ASP A 128 -12.66 24.57 23.12
C ASP A 128 -11.92 25.25 24.28
N ASN A 129 -10.96 24.56 24.86
CA ASN A 129 -10.07 25.17 25.86
C ASN A 129 -8.74 25.52 25.20
N PRO A 130 -8.28 26.79 25.30
CA PRO A 130 -6.98 27.19 24.80
C PRO A 130 -5.87 26.44 25.56
N LEU A 131 -4.81 26.17 24.84
CA LEU A 131 -3.61 25.44 25.27
C LEU A 131 -3.07 25.91 26.63
N GLU A 132 -3.34 25.20 27.69
CA GLU A 132 -2.49 25.22 28.89
C GLU A 132 -1.43 24.13 28.77
N HIS A 133 -0.17 24.53 28.72
CA HIS A 133 1.02 23.68 28.74
C HIS A 133 1.18 22.66 27.59
N GLY A 134 0.80 23.02 26.37
CA GLY A 134 1.15 22.20 25.19
C GLY A 134 0.43 20.82 25.08
N LYS A 135 -0.52 20.53 25.95
CA LYS A 135 -1.33 19.32 25.90
C LYS A 135 -2.81 19.67 25.83
N ARG A 136 -3.44 19.47 24.68
CA ARG A 136 -4.90 19.44 24.59
C ARG A 136 -5.40 18.23 25.38
N ARG A 137 -5.90 18.44 26.59
CA ARG A 137 -6.78 17.47 27.24
C ARG A 137 -8.20 17.75 26.75
N VAL A 138 -8.76 16.81 25.98
CA VAL A 138 -10.20 16.75 25.76
C VAL A 138 -10.83 16.27 27.06
N THR A 139 -11.12 17.21 27.97
CA THR A 139 -11.89 16.94 29.19
C THR A 139 -13.28 17.54 28.97
N GLY A 140 -14.20 16.73 28.47
CA GLY A 140 -15.62 17.09 28.38
C GLY A 140 -16.45 16.12 29.20
N ASP A 141 -17.57 16.60 29.69
CA ASP A 141 -18.56 15.75 30.33
C ASP A 141 -19.12 14.75 29.30
N TYR A 142 -19.43 13.54 29.76
CA TYR A 142 -20.07 12.53 28.93
C TYR A 142 -21.50 12.99 28.60
N VAL A 143 -21.79 13.15 27.32
CA VAL A 143 -23.12 13.56 26.81
C VAL A 143 -23.78 12.46 25.96
N GLY A 144 -23.09 11.34 25.80
CA GLY A 144 -23.52 10.24 24.93
C GLY A 144 -23.12 10.41 23.48
N VAL A 145 -23.00 9.29 22.78
CA VAL A 145 -22.71 9.26 21.36
C VAL A 145 -23.94 9.73 20.55
N PRO A 146 -23.77 10.60 19.54
CA PRO A 146 -24.87 11.09 18.72
C PRO A 146 -25.73 9.97 18.14
N GLU A 147 -26.99 10.27 17.90
CA GLU A 147 -27.94 9.31 17.30
C GLU A 147 -27.41 8.76 15.98
N PHE A 148 -27.64 7.47 15.74
CA PHE A 148 -27.24 6.80 14.52
C PHE A 148 -28.47 6.46 13.68
N ASN A 149 -28.91 7.42 12.85
CA ASN A 149 -30.02 7.26 11.92
C ASN A 149 -29.76 8.02 10.62
N GLU A 150 -30.60 7.87 9.60
CA GLU A 150 -30.41 8.50 8.29
C GLU A 150 -30.31 10.03 8.37
N ASN A 151 -31.07 10.66 9.26
CA ASN A 151 -31.09 12.12 9.42
C ASN A 151 -29.83 12.68 10.07
N THR A 152 -29.07 11.89 10.80
CA THR A 152 -27.81 12.30 11.42
C THR A 152 -26.59 11.80 10.64
N VAL A 153 -26.59 10.55 10.17
CA VAL A 153 -25.45 9.93 9.51
C VAL A 153 -25.17 10.56 8.14
N VAL A 154 -26.20 10.65 7.29
CA VAL A 154 -25.99 11.12 5.91
C VAL A 154 -25.54 12.59 5.86
N PRO A 155 -26.16 13.55 6.54
CA PRO A 155 -25.68 14.93 6.55
C PRO A 155 -24.29 15.08 7.16
N THR A 156 -23.98 14.34 8.23
CA THR A 156 -22.64 14.36 8.84
C THR A 156 -21.56 13.90 7.87
N LEU A 157 -21.76 12.76 7.20
CA LEU A 157 -20.80 12.25 6.22
C LEU A 157 -20.67 13.18 5.01
N LEU A 158 -21.77 13.74 4.50
CA LEU A 158 -21.72 14.72 3.42
C LEU A 158 -20.93 15.98 3.84
N GLY A 159 -21.14 16.48 5.05
CA GLY A 159 -20.37 17.59 5.60
C GLY A 159 -18.87 17.28 5.63
N LEU A 160 -18.50 16.13 6.19
CA LEU A 160 -17.10 15.68 6.26
C LEU A 160 -16.45 15.53 4.89
N LEU A 161 -17.19 15.01 3.90
CA LEU A 161 -16.70 14.84 2.54
C LEU A 161 -16.54 16.19 1.80
N ASN A 162 -17.44 17.11 2.02
CA ASN A 162 -17.33 18.47 1.47
C ASN A 162 -16.12 19.23 2.05
N ASP A 163 -15.77 18.97 3.30
CA ASP A 163 -14.66 19.61 3.99
C ASP A 163 -13.28 18.97 3.70
N ARG A 164 -13.23 17.89 2.90
CA ARG A 164 -11.97 17.13 2.68
C ARG A 164 -10.82 17.97 2.15
N ASN A 165 -11.08 18.93 1.24
CA ASN A 165 -10.06 19.86 0.73
C ASN A 165 -9.54 20.78 1.84
N MET A 166 -10.44 21.26 2.70
CA MET A 166 -10.08 22.07 3.87
C MET A 166 -9.19 21.27 4.83
N TYR A 167 -9.53 20.02 5.12
CA TYR A 167 -8.70 19.17 5.99
C TYR A 167 -7.30 18.93 5.44
N LEU A 168 -7.17 18.68 4.14
CA LEU A 168 -5.87 18.53 3.49
C LEU A 168 -5.04 19.82 3.59
N ASN A 169 -5.67 20.97 3.32
CA ASN A 169 -5.02 22.29 3.43
C ASN A 169 -4.58 22.56 4.89
N GLU A 170 -5.44 22.33 5.87
CA GLU A 170 -5.14 22.50 7.29
C GLU A 170 -3.98 21.59 7.74
N ARG A 171 -3.96 20.33 7.28
CA ARG A 171 -2.89 19.39 7.57
C ARG A 171 -1.54 19.87 7.02
N VAL A 172 -1.49 20.27 5.75
CA VAL A 172 -0.27 20.79 5.12
C VAL A 172 0.19 22.07 5.81
N TYR A 173 -0.73 22.96 6.18
CA TYR A 173 -0.42 24.18 6.92
C TYR A 173 0.13 23.89 8.32
N ASN A 174 -0.45 22.96 9.07
CA ASN A 174 0.01 22.57 10.39
C ASN A 174 1.45 22.05 10.34
N VAL A 175 1.76 21.18 9.37
CA VAL A 175 3.14 20.71 9.15
C VAL A 175 4.08 21.88 8.85
N PHE A 176 3.69 22.78 7.97
CA PHE A 176 4.49 23.94 7.62
C PHE A 176 4.77 24.87 8.83
N SER A 177 3.78 25.06 9.68
CA SER A 177 3.87 25.92 10.87
C SER A 177 4.86 25.44 11.93
N VAL A 178 5.18 24.13 11.92
CA VAL A 178 6.11 23.49 12.86
C VAL A 178 7.58 23.63 12.41
N LEU A 179 7.81 23.98 11.15
CA LEU A 179 9.16 24.17 10.64
C LEU A 179 9.81 25.38 11.31
N SER A 180 10.96 25.14 11.96
CA SER A 180 11.65 26.20 12.69
C SER A 180 12.18 27.29 11.75
N PRO A 181 11.78 28.56 11.93
CA PRO A 181 12.30 29.67 11.13
C PRO A 181 13.78 29.99 11.42
N LYS A 182 14.34 29.44 12.52
CA LYS A 182 15.76 29.63 12.90
C LYS A 182 16.72 28.88 11.97
N HIS A 183 16.25 27.87 11.26
CA HIS A 183 17.08 27.12 10.33
C HIS A 183 16.98 27.75 8.93
N LYS A 184 18.10 28.22 8.39
CA LYS A 184 18.17 28.84 7.03
C LYS A 184 17.67 27.92 5.91
N THR A 185 17.64 26.61 6.14
CA THR A 185 17.14 25.61 5.21
C THR A 185 15.61 25.63 5.11
N ASN A 186 14.92 25.99 6.20
CA ASN A 186 13.47 26.12 6.22
C ASN A 186 13.10 27.50 5.66
N LYS A 187 12.48 27.51 4.49
CA LYS A 187 12.07 28.76 3.83
C LYS A 187 10.76 29.25 4.42
N SER A 188 10.62 30.56 4.59
CA SER A 188 9.41 31.19 5.10
C SER A 188 8.25 31.18 4.10
N TYR A 189 8.51 30.87 2.84
CA TYR A 189 7.55 30.97 1.74
C TYR A 189 7.18 29.62 1.10
N GLY A 190 7.43 28.51 1.80
CA GLY A 190 7.02 27.19 1.32
C GLY A 190 7.94 26.04 1.77
N PHE A 191 7.57 24.84 1.42
CA PHE A 191 8.39 23.67 1.63
C PHE A 191 9.58 23.68 0.67
N SER A 192 10.78 23.53 1.22
CA SER A 192 12.00 23.24 0.44
C SER A 192 12.20 21.72 0.36
N GLU A 193 13.06 21.28 -0.55
CA GLU A 193 13.44 19.85 -0.66
C GLU A 193 14.02 19.31 0.66
N LYS A 194 14.67 20.17 1.45
CA LYS A 194 15.27 19.84 2.75
C LYS A 194 14.59 20.62 3.86
N LEU A 195 14.11 19.90 4.86
CA LEU A 195 13.46 20.45 6.04
C LEU A 195 14.24 20.05 7.28
N ILE A 196 14.24 20.92 8.28
CA ILE A 196 14.83 20.63 9.59
C ILE A 196 13.76 20.83 10.64
N VAL A 197 13.45 19.75 11.36
CA VAL A 197 12.56 19.76 12.54
C VAL A 197 13.42 19.55 13.79
N ALA A 198 13.39 20.53 14.68
CA ALA A 198 14.13 20.46 15.94
C ALA A 198 13.36 19.65 16.99
N ASP A 199 14.09 19.03 17.92
CA ASP A 199 13.57 18.37 19.11
C ASP A 199 12.53 17.29 18.82
N VAL A 200 12.75 16.49 17.77
CA VAL A 200 11.89 15.34 17.42
C VAL A 200 12.17 14.17 18.36
N VAL A 201 13.45 13.82 18.53
CA VAL A 201 13.88 12.74 19.43
C VAL A 201 14.23 13.35 20.78
N SER A 202 13.48 12.99 21.81
CA SER A 202 13.70 13.45 23.17
C SER A 202 14.72 12.59 23.93
N GLN A 203 14.79 11.28 23.62
CA GLN A 203 15.70 10.36 24.29
C GLN A 203 15.98 9.12 23.41
N PHE A 204 17.22 8.60 23.53
CA PHE A 204 17.64 7.31 22.99
C PHE A 204 17.73 6.31 24.13
N TRP A 205 17.03 5.16 24.02
CA TRP A 205 16.98 4.17 25.10
C TRP A 205 16.96 2.74 24.56
N GLY A 206 17.96 1.95 24.92
CA GLY A 206 18.09 0.56 24.43
C GLY A 206 18.06 0.50 22.89
N ASN A 207 17.11 -0.23 22.36
CA ASN A 207 16.88 -0.37 20.91
C ASN A 207 15.74 0.52 20.38
N SER A 208 15.37 1.57 21.11
CA SER A 208 14.24 2.42 20.77
C SER A 208 14.57 3.90 20.97
N VAL A 209 13.76 4.76 20.35
CA VAL A 209 13.80 6.20 20.55
C VAL A 209 12.51 6.67 21.22
N TRP A 210 12.60 7.75 22.01
CA TRP A 210 11.44 8.44 22.56
C TRP A 210 11.26 9.74 21.79
N LEU A 211 10.03 10.02 21.37
CA LEU A 211 9.72 11.18 20.54
C LEU A 211 8.95 12.23 21.33
N ASN A 212 9.04 13.46 20.88
CA ASN A 212 8.16 14.53 21.30
C ASN A 212 6.81 14.35 20.60
N THR A 213 5.76 14.03 21.33
CA THR A 213 4.43 13.69 20.79
C THR A 213 3.89 14.73 19.80
N TYR A 214 4.06 16.02 20.12
CA TYR A 214 3.60 17.08 19.21
C TYR A 214 4.37 17.10 17.89
N ARG A 215 5.66 16.79 17.90
CA ARG A 215 6.49 16.70 16.69
C ARG A 215 6.19 15.42 15.90
N GLU A 216 5.95 14.33 16.61
CA GLU A 216 5.56 13.05 16.03
C GLU A 216 4.29 13.19 15.19
N ASP A 217 3.21 13.73 15.77
CA ASP A 217 1.92 13.93 15.09
C ASP A 217 2.06 14.75 13.79
N ASN A 218 2.85 15.82 13.81
CA ASN A 218 3.05 16.65 12.62
C ASN A 218 3.88 15.96 11.53
N ILE A 219 4.89 15.17 11.92
CA ILE A 219 5.69 14.43 10.95
C ILE A 219 4.87 13.27 10.37
N ASP A 220 4.04 12.60 11.17
CA ASP A 220 3.13 11.58 10.67
C ASP A 220 2.07 12.16 9.73
N ASP A 221 1.56 13.35 10.00
CA ASP A 221 0.69 14.07 9.08
C ASP A 221 1.40 14.41 7.76
N LEU A 222 2.69 14.77 7.81
CA LEU A 222 3.50 14.95 6.59
C LEU A 222 3.64 13.62 5.83
N ARG A 223 4.04 12.56 6.49
CA ARG A 223 4.22 11.22 5.91
C ARG A 223 2.96 10.74 5.20
N MET A 224 1.82 10.82 5.88
CA MET A 224 0.52 10.43 5.31
C MET A 224 0.15 11.29 4.10
N THR A 225 0.41 12.60 4.13
CA THR A 225 0.12 13.51 3.02
C THR A 225 1.00 13.20 1.81
N LEU A 226 2.29 12.97 2.02
CA LEU A 226 3.21 12.61 0.94
C LEU A 226 2.85 11.27 0.30
N ARG A 227 2.48 10.27 1.10
CA ARG A 227 1.99 8.98 0.60
C ARG A 227 0.69 9.13 -0.20
N PHE A 228 -0.22 9.98 0.26
CA PHE A 228 -1.42 10.29 -0.51
C PHE A 228 -1.08 10.91 -1.87
N PHE A 229 -0.14 11.85 -1.93
CA PHE A 229 0.30 12.43 -3.20
C PHE A 229 1.01 11.42 -4.12
N ALA A 230 1.73 10.47 -3.55
CA ALA A 230 2.43 9.44 -4.31
C ALA A 230 1.49 8.36 -4.85
N HIS A 231 0.48 7.95 -4.06
CA HIS A 231 -0.30 6.74 -4.33
C HIS A 231 -1.81 6.99 -4.51
N GLY A 232 -2.29 8.23 -4.31
CA GLY A 232 -3.70 8.61 -4.48
C GLY A 232 -4.64 8.10 -3.37
N ARG A 233 -4.10 7.53 -2.29
CA ARG A 233 -4.90 6.99 -1.17
C ARG A 233 -4.24 7.24 0.17
N PHE A 234 -5.06 7.33 1.19
CA PHE A 234 -4.63 7.32 2.59
C PHE A 234 -4.62 5.88 3.09
N GLY A 235 -3.60 5.52 3.86
CA GLY A 235 -3.49 4.26 4.55
C GLY A 235 -2.81 4.46 5.90
N ARG A 236 -3.06 3.56 6.84
CA ARG A 236 -2.43 3.59 8.15
C ARG A 236 -0.92 3.34 8.00
N VAL A 237 -0.09 4.26 8.48
CA VAL A 237 1.36 4.16 8.43
C VAL A 237 1.91 3.55 9.71
N GLN A 238 3.05 2.90 9.62
CA GLN A 238 3.83 2.53 10.79
C GLN A 238 4.19 3.78 11.59
N SER A 239 4.17 3.70 12.93
CA SER A 239 4.47 4.87 13.78
C SER A 239 5.85 5.45 13.47
N LEU A 240 5.98 6.77 13.55
CA LEU A 240 7.29 7.40 13.36
C LEU A 240 8.32 6.87 14.37
N LYS A 241 7.87 6.58 15.60
CA LYS A 241 8.70 5.98 16.65
C LYS A 241 9.33 4.67 16.20
N ASP A 242 8.54 3.74 15.61
CA ASP A 242 9.05 2.44 15.17
C ASP A 242 10.01 2.59 13.99
N VAL A 243 9.68 3.48 13.03
CA VAL A 243 10.55 3.78 11.89
C VAL A 243 11.88 4.34 12.35
N LEU A 244 11.89 5.34 13.24
CA LEU A 244 13.14 5.94 13.74
C LEU A 244 13.89 5.01 14.69
N SER A 245 13.20 4.13 15.44
CA SER A 245 13.86 3.10 16.25
C SER A 245 14.61 2.11 15.35
N LYS A 246 14.04 1.71 14.21
CA LYS A 246 14.74 0.89 13.22
C LYS A 246 15.97 1.62 12.64
N VAL A 247 15.83 2.89 12.25
CA VAL A 247 16.98 3.72 11.80
C VAL A 247 18.08 3.78 12.85
N TYR A 248 17.70 3.84 14.14
CA TYR A 248 18.65 3.85 15.25
C TYR A 248 19.36 2.51 15.42
N THR A 249 18.62 1.40 15.46
CA THR A 249 19.17 0.04 15.64
C THR A 249 20.06 -0.40 14.48
N ASP A 250 19.74 0.04 13.25
CA ASP A 250 20.53 -0.23 12.05
C ASP A 250 21.85 0.60 12.00
N GLY A 251 22.14 1.40 13.02
CA GLY A 251 23.36 2.22 13.10
C GLY A 251 23.41 3.40 12.13
N ASN A 252 22.25 3.88 11.68
CA ASN A 252 22.11 4.94 10.69
C ASN A 252 21.95 6.35 11.28
N VAL A 253 22.26 6.55 12.58
CA VAL A 253 22.32 7.89 13.18
C VAL A 253 23.37 8.73 12.46
N GLY A 254 22.98 9.92 12.00
CA GLY A 254 23.84 10.81 11.22
C GLY A 254 24.00 10.41 9.75
N LYS A 255 23.27 9.39 9.26
CA LYS A 255 23.20 8.99 7.86
C LYS A 255 21.80 9.18 7.32
N TRP A 256 21.65 9.30 6.00
CA TRP A 256 20.37 9.32 5.35
C TRP A 256 19.77 7.91 5.29
N ALA A 257 18.52 7.78 5.69
CA ALA A 257 17.71 6.57 5.60
C ALA A 257 16.43 6.88 4.84
N SER A 258 16.13 6.11 3.79
CA SER A 258 14.85 6.20 3.07
C SER A 258 13.74 5.59 3.91
N ILE A 259 12.59 6.24 3.94
CA ILE A 259 11.39 5.78 4.61
C ILE A 259 10.17 5.94 3.69
N ASP A 260 9.08 5.29 4.05
CA ASP A 260 7.79 5.37 3.36
C ASP A 260 7.89 5.15 1.83
N GLY A 261 8.67 4.17 1.41
CA GLY A 261 8.80 3.84 -0.01
C GLY A 261 9.54 4.88 -0.83
N ASN A 262 10.58 5.46 -0.28
CA ASN A 262 11.38 6.52 -0.92
C ASN A 262 10.64 7.85 -1.13
N VAL A 263 9.42 8.00 -0.61
CA VAL A 263 8.69 9.29 -0.68
C VAL A 263 9.42 10.35 0.12
N MET A 264 10.13 9.95 1.17
CA MET A 264 11.04 10.82 1.92
C MET A 264 12.22 10.03 2.48
N ARG A 265 13.28 10.77 2.81
CA ARG A 265 14.42 10.24 3.56
C ARG A 265 14.70 11.12 4.76
N VAL A 266 15.19 10.50 5.81
CA VAL A 266 15.45 11.16 7.09
C VAL A 266 16.90 10.98 7.52
N LYS A 267 17.41 11.97 8.26
CA LYS A 267 18.71 11.91 8.91
C LYS A 267 18.54 12.38 10.34
N MET A 268 18.64 11.44 11.25
CA MET A 268 18.49 11.65 12.69
C MET A 268 19.82 12.04 13.33
N PHE A 269 19.81 12.99 14.23
CA PHE A 269 20.99 13.46 14.95
C PHE A 269 20.88 13.20 16.46
N LYS A 270 22.04 13.04 17.12
CA LYS A 270 22.10 12.79 18.58
C LYS A 270 21.55 13.94 19.43
N ASN A 271 21.47 15.17 18.89
CA ASN A 271 20.86 16.31 19.56
C ASN A 271 19.32 16.35 19.45
N GLY A 272 18.70 15.30 18.92
CA GLY A 272 17.25 15.18 18.77
C GLY A 272 16.67 15.80 17.50
N ASN A 273 17.46 16.47 16.67
CA ASN A 273 16.98 17.06 15.42
C ASN A 273 16.81 16.00 14.35
N LEU A 274 15.79 16.17 13.51
CA LEU A 274 15.53 15.38 12.32
C LEU A 274 15.65 16.24 11.08
N HIS A 275 16.55 15.88 10.19
CA HIS A 275 16.57 16.43 8.84
C HIS A 275 15.73 15.53 7.95
N ILE A 276 14.91 16.14 7.10
CA ILE A 276 13.98 15.48 6.20
C ILE A 276 14.28 15.97 4.79
N GLU A 277 14.36 15.07 3.84
CA GLU A 277 14.31 15.37 2.42
C GLU A 277 13.09 14.69 1.81
N ILE A 278 12.38 15.43 0.96
CA ILE A 278 11.14 14.98 0.30
C ILE A 278 11.46 14.67 -1.15
N HIS A 279 10.90 13.57 -1.65
CA HIS A 279 11.08 13.18 -3.05
C HIS A 279 10.58 14.31 -3.99
N PRO A 280 11.35 14.72 -4.99
CA PRO A 280 11.03 15.85 -5.87
C PRO A 280 9.65 15.73 -6.53
N ASP A 281 9.24 14.53 -6.92
CA ASP A 281 7.97 14.29 -7.62
C ASP A 281 6.73 14.56 -6.76
N VAL A 282 6.87 14.66 -5.45
CA VAL A 282 5.75 14.95 -4.52
C VAL A 282 5.94 16.27 -3.76
N ALA A 283 7.16 16.79 -3.64
CA ALA A 283 7.44 18.01 -2.87
C ALA A 283 6.69 19.24 -3.39
N TRP A 284 6.60 19.42 -4.69
CA TRP A 284 5.90 20.54 -5.32
C TRP A 284 4.40 20.56 -4.99
N ARG A 285 3.78 19.38 -4.79
CA ARG A 285 2.35 19.27 -4.45
C ARG A 285 2.03 19.81 -3.06
N LEU A 286 2.94 19.70 -2.10
CA LEU A 286 2.79 20.36 -0.79
C LEU A 286 2.67 21.88 -0.95
N ASN A 287 3.51 22.47 -1.80
CA ASN A 287 3.50 23.89 -2.06
C ASN A 287 2.25 24.34 -2.84
N GLU A 288 1.75 23.51 -3.75
CA GLU A 288 0.49 23.76 -4.46
C GLU A 288 -0.69 23.81 -3.47
N VAL A 289 -0.79 22.83 -2.56
CA VAL A 289 -1.83 22.80 -1.53
C VAL A 289 -1.67 23.96 -0.55
N LEU A 290 -0.45 24.24 -0.09
CA LEU A 290 -0.18 25.36 0.83
C LEU A 290 -0.55 26.71 0.21
N ALA A 291 -0.39 26.87 -1.10
CA ALA A 291 -0.76 28.09 -1.82
C ALA A 291 -2.27 28.38 -1.80
N ALA A 292 -3.12 27.38 -1.59
CA ALA A 292 -4.55 27.59 -1.39
C ALA A 292 -4.83 28.36 -0.09
N SER A 293 -4.00 28.16 0.95
CA SER A 293 -4.08 28.87 2.22
C SER A 293 -3.25 30.16 2.25
N LEU A 294 -2.18 30.24 1.47
CA LEU A 294 -1.22 31.33 1.43
C LEU A 294 -0.92 31.77 -0.03
N PRO A 295 -1.93 32.26 -0.78
CA PRO A 295 -1.84 32.45 -2.25
C PRO A 295 -0.74 33.41 -2.71
N TYR A 296 -0.37 34.39 -1.88
CA TYR A 296 0.64 35.40 -2.21
C TYR A 296 2.04 35.10 -1.68
N ALA A 297 2.19 34.06 -0.86
CA ALA A 297 3.45 33.75 -0.20
C ALA A 297 4.34 32.78 -0.99
N ILE A 298 3.78 31.95 -1.88
CA ILE A 298 4.50 30.88 -2.54
C ILE A 298 4.68 31.20 -4.03
N PRO A 299 5.93 31.41 -4.50
CA PRO A 299 6.23 31.63 -5.92
C PRO A 299 5.78 30.46 -6.80
N SER A 300 5.37 30.74 -8.04
CA SER A 300 4.84 29.74 -8.98
C SER A 300 5.84 28.65 -9.34
N GLU A 301 7.14 28.96 -9.33
CA GLU A 301 8.23 28.04 -9.61
C GLU A 301 8.33 26.88 -8.60
N PHE A 302 7.85 27.09 -7.34
CA PHE A 302 7.81 26.05 -6.30
C PHE A 302 6.53 25.20 -6.32
N ARG A 303 5.59 25.52 -7.22
CA ARG A 303 4.27 24.87 -7.35
C ARG A 303 4.13 24.08 -8.65
N SER A 304 5.20 23.89 -9.39
CA SER A 304 5.19 23.19 -10.69
C SER A 304 6.09 21.95 -10.64
N VAL A 305 5.79 21.01 -11.53
CA VAL A 305 6.59 19.78 -11.70
C VAL A 305 8.05 20.16 -11.99
N PRO A 306 9.02 19.58 -11.28
CA PRO A 306 10.43 19.87 -11.52
C PRO A 306 10.85 19.55 -12.95
N ASN A 307 11.51 20.49 -13.62
CA ASN A 307 11.98 20.32 -15.00
C ASN A 307 13.21 19.40 -15.15
N SER A 308 13.77 18.89 -14.05
CA SER A 308 15.04 18.15 -14.05
C SER A 308 14.93 16.81 -13.34
N ARG A 309 15.21 15.72 -14.09
CA ARG A 309 15.39 14.36 -13.55
C ARG A 309 16.69 14.17 -12.74
N SER A 310 17.58 15.16 -12.67
CA SER A 310 18.88 15.03 -12.01
C SER A 310 18.79 14.89 -10.47
N ALA A 311 17.73 15.44 -9.87
CA ALA A 311 17.49 15.36 -8.42
C ALA A 311 17.02 13.96 -7.95
N VAL A 312 16.53 13.11 -8.85
CA VAL A 312 15.98 11.80 -8.54
C VAL A 312 17.07 10.75 -8.26
N LYS A 313 18.29 10.95 -8.74
CA LYS A 313 19.39 9.98 -8.59
C LYS A 313 19.70 9.58 -7.15
N ASP A 314 19.45 10.48 -6.19
CA ASP A 314 19.76 10.23 -4.77
C ASP A 314 18.63 9.53 -4.00
N PHE A 315 17.39 9.52 -4.53
CA PHE A 315 16.22 8.95 -3.86
C PHE A 315 15.88 7.52 -4.30
N GLY A 316 16.17 7.17 -5.54
CA GLY A 316 15.58 6.00 -6.19
C GLY A 316 14.10 6.26 -6.55
N GLU A 317 13.44 5.28 -7.16
CA GLU A 317 12.03 5.37 -7.52
C GLU A 317 11.12 5.24 -6.30
N ILE A 318 9.93 5.87 -6.34
CA ILE A 318 8.92 5.73 -5.29
C ILE A 318 8.37 4.30 -5.33
N ILE A 319 8.45 3.61 -4.21
CA ILE A 319 7.95 2.24 -4.04
C ILE A 319 6.59 2.27 -3.33
N HIS A 320 5.64 1.50 -3.84
CA HIS A 320 4.35 1.33 -3.20
C HIS A 320 4.48 0.56 -1.87
N ILE A 321 4.24 1.23 -0.75
CA ILE A 321 4.20 0.62 0.58
C ILE A 321 2.76 0.29 0.96
N LEU A 322 2.55 -0.93 1.40
CA LEU A 322 1.28 -1.41 1.94
C LEU A 322 0.97 -0.72 3.28
N ASP A 323 -0.30 -0.48 3.55
CA ASP A 323 -0.75 0.01 4.84
C ASP A 323 -0.77 -1.11 5.91
N GLU A 324 -0.96 -0.70 7.19
CA GLU A 324 -0.94 -1.64 8.31
C GLU A 324 -2.05 -2.69 8.22
N ASP A 325 -3.22 -2.31 7.72
CA ASP A 325 -4.36 -3.21 7.62
C ASP A 325 -4.08 -4.28 6.57
N MET A 326 -3.47 -3.90 5.44
CA MET A 326 -3.05 -4.82 4.39
C MET A 326 -1.93 -5.75 4.85
N ILE A 327 -0.92 -5.22 5.54
CA ILE A 327 0.14 -6.04 6.13
C ILE A 327 -0.44 -7.04 7.12
N SER A 328 -1.41 -6.63 7.93
CA SER A 328 -2.09 -7.52 8.88
C SER A 328 -2.86 -8.64 8.15
N LEU A 329 -3.59 -8.34 7.07
CA LEU A 329 -4.29 -9.35 6.27
C LEU A 329 -3.32 -10.36 5.67
N ILE A 330 -2.21 -9.89 5.09
CA ILE A 330 -1.19 -10.75 4.49
C ILE A 330 -0.49 -11.59 5.57
N ALA A 331 -0.12 -11.01 6.71
CA ALA A 331 0.52 -11.71 7.81
C ALA A 331 -0.38 -12.82 8.40
N ASN A 332 -1.68 -12.56 8.47
CA ASN A 332 -2.68 -13.51 8.99
C ASN A 332 -3.19 -14.51 7.93
N THR A 333 -2.61 -14.52 6.74
CA THR A 333 -2.89 -15.57 5.74
C THR A 333 -2.18 -16.85 6.15
N TYR A 334 -2.89 -17.98 6.15
CA TYR A 334 -2.39 -19.29 6.61
C TYR A 334 -2.81 -20.40 5.65
N ILE A 335 -2.10 -21.52 5.69
CA ILE A 335 -2.46 -22.75 4.95
C ILE A 335 -3.57 -23.48 5.70
N ASP A 336 -4.72 -23.64 5.07
CA ASP A 336 -5.77 -24.54 5.55
C ASP A 336 -5.32 -26.01 5.36
N LYS A 337 -5.06 -26.69 6.45
CA LYS A 337 -4.57 -28.09 6.47
C LYS A 337 -5.49 -29.07 5.74
N LYS A 338 -6.78 -28.76 5.57
CA LYS A 338 -7.73 -29.65 4.89
C LYS A 338 -7.66 -29.52 3.37
N THR A 339 -7.45 -28.31 2.88
CA THR A 339 -7.46 -28.00 1.45
C THR A 339 -6.06 -27.81 0.86
N GLY A 340 -5.04 -27.58 1.71
CA GLY A 340 -3.69 -27.19 1.26
C GLY A 340 -3.62 -25.81 0.64
N LYS A 341 -4.69 -25.01 0.72
CA LYS A 341 -4.79 -23.68 0.12
C LYS A 341 -4.67 -22.58 1.17
N TYR A 342 -4.29 -21.39 0.75
CA TYR A 342 -4.10 -20.23 1.62
C TYR A 342 -5.43 -19.51 1.88
N LYS A 343 -5.71 -19.21 3.16
CA LYS A 343 -6.88 -18.46 3.62
C LYS A 343 -6.46 -17.28 4.48
N CYS A 344 -7.17 -16.18 4.36
CA CYS A 344 -7.06 -15.08 5.31
C CYS A 344 -7.91 -15.38 6.56
N SER A 345 -7.33 -15.20 7.76
CA SER A 345 -7.99 -15.46 9.04
C SER A 345 -8.85 -14.30 9.54
N ASP A 346 -9.19 -13.33 8.69
CA ASP A 346 -10.00 -12.19 9.12
C ASP A 346 -11.44 -12.59 9.41
N ASN A 347 -11.80 -12.57 10.70
CA ASN A 347 -13.17 -12.80 11.18
C ASN A 347 -14.11 -11.59 10.95
N ASN A 348 -13.57 -10.46 10.47
CA ASN A 348 -14.31 -9.21 10.23
C ASN A 348 -14.45 -8.89 8.74
N TRP A 349 -14.62 -9.90 7.90
CA TRP A 349 -14.75 -9.77 6.43
C TRP A 349 -15.70 -8.64 5.98
N ASP A 350 -16.81 -8.44 6.69
CA ASP A 350 -17.78 -7.39 6.34
C ASP A 350 -17.35 -5.97 6.70
N ARG A 351 -16.43 -5.81 7.66
CA ARG A 351 -15.93 -4.49 8.06
C ARG A 351 -14.86 -3.93 7.12
N HIS A 352 -14.18 -4.80 6.38
CA HIS A 352 -13.00 -4.46 5.59
C HIS A 352 -13.15 -4.77 4.09
N LYS A 353 -14.36 -4.61 3.52
CA LYS A 353 -14.62 -4.94 2.09
C LYS A 353 -13.63 -4.29 1.12
N ALA A 354 -13.27 -3.02 1.33
CA ALA A 354 -12.30 -2.31 0.49
C ALA A 354 -10.89 -2.92 0.62
N SER A 355 -10.46 -3.21 1.86
CA SER A 355 -9.17 -3.85 2.13
C SER A 355 -9.12 -5.28 1.56
N HIS A 356 -10.23 -6.02 1.60
CA HIS A 356 -10.30 -7.35 0.99
C HIS A 356 -10.25 -7.31 -0.53
N LYS A 357 -10.86 -6.31 -1.17
CA LYS A 357 -10.75 -6.13 -2.62
C LYS A 357 -9.29 -5.89 -3.02
N GLU A 358 -8.59 -5.06 -2.26
CA GLU A 358 -7.18 -4.81 -2.48
C GLU A 358 -6.32 -6.04 -2.16
N TYR A 359 -6.57 -6.72 -1.04
CA TYR A 359 -5.93 -7.98 -0.70
C TYR A 359 -6.05 -8.99 -1.84
N ASN A 360 -7.26 -9.19 -2.38
CA ASN A 360 -7.48 -10.09 -3.51
C ASN A 360 -6.70 -9.66 -4.75
N SER A 361 -6.67 -8.36 -5.06
CA SER A 361 -5.87 -7.83 -6.15
C SER A 361 -4.36 -8.08 -5.95
N ILE A 362 -3.87 -7.96 -4.72
CA ILE A 362 -2.47 -8.26 -4.38
C ILE A 362 -2.18 -9.75 -4.57
N MET A 363 -3.02 -10.63 -4.03
CA MET A 363 -2.84 -12.08 -4.15
C MET A 363 -2.82 -12.52 -5.63
N GLN A 364 -3.71 -11.97 -6.46
CA GLN A 364 -3.73 -12.21 -7.91
C GLN A 364 -2.44 -11.71 -8.60
N LYS A 365 -1.99 -10.49 -8.27
CA LYS A 365 -0.72 -9.94 -8.80
C LYS A 365 0.49 -10.79 -8.41
N LEU A 366 0.46 -11.43 -7.26
CA LEU A 366 1.47 -12.38 -6.82
C LEU A 366 1.36 -13.76 -7.50
N GLY A 367 0.37 -13.97 -8.36
CA GLY A 367 0.16 -15.22 -9.10
C GLY A 367 -0.71 -16.23 -8.37
N GLY A 368 -1.51 -15.78 -7.41
CA GLY A 368 -2.51 -16.60 -6.75
C GLY A 368 -3.74 -16.81 -7.62
N GLU A 369 -4.28 -18.01 -7.58
CA GLU A 369 -5.57 -18.37 -8.19
C GLU A 369 -6.61 -18.50 -7.08
N PHE A 370 -7.72 -17.76 -7.23
CA PHE A 370 -8.78 -17.74 -6.24
C PHE A 370 -9.82 -18.83 -6.48
N ASP A 371 -10.09 -19.63 -5.47
CA ASP A 371 -11.16 -20.60 -5.47
C ASP A 371 -12.38 -20.04 -4.71
N PRO A 372 -13.47 -19.70 -5.41
CA PRO A 372 -14.65 -19.07 -4.79
C PRO A 372 -15.44 -20.01 -3.89
N ASP A 373 -15.39 -21.34 -4.13
CA ASP A 373 -16.18 -22.32 -3.39
C ASP A 373 -15.64 -22.50 -1.96
N VAL A 374 -14.32 -22.49 -1.82
CA VAL A 374 -13.65 -22.61 -0.51
C VAL A 374 -13.05 -21.29 -0.01
N LYS A 375 -13.21 -20.19 -0.77
CA LYS A 375 -12.71 -18.84 -0.47
C LYS A 375 -11.22 -18.87 -0.09
N SER A 376 -10.40 -19.44 -0.97
CA SER A 376 -8.97 -19.67 -0.71
C SER A 376 -8.13 -19.45 -1.96
N TRP A 377 -6.83 -19.31 -1.77
CA TRP A 377 -5.85 -19.04 -2.81
C TRP A 377 -4.92 -20.24 -3.00
N SER A 378 -4.58 -20.56 -4.23
CA SER A 378 -3.50 -21.48 -4.58
C SER A 378 -2.38 -20.74 -5.30
N PHE A 379 -1.15 -21.18 -5.06
CA PHE A 379 0.04 -20.65 -5.71
C PHE A 379 0.87 -21.80 -6.29
N SER A 380 1.54 -21.56 -7.41
CA SER A 380 2.49 -22.51 -8.03
C SER A 380 3.84 -22.56 -7.30
N TYR A 381 3.96 -21.92 -6.14
CA TYR A 381 5.16 -21.81 -5.33
C TYR A 381 4.81 -21.69 -3.84
N ASP A 382 5.80 -21.79 -2.95
CA ASP A 382 5.63 -21.59 -1.50
C ASP A 382 5.40 -20.10 -1.18
N PHE A 383 4.14 -19.72 -0.99
CA PHE A 383 3.76 -18.36 -0.66
C PHE A 383 4.25 -17.91 0.73
N ASP A 384 4.53 -18.82 1.67
CA ASP A 384 4.98 -18.44 3.02
C ASP A 384 6.33 -17.69 2.99
N CYS A 385 7.25 -18.08 2.09
CA CYS A 385 8.51 -17.36 1.89
C CYS A 385 8.27 -15.93 1.39
N VAL A 386 7.36 -15.76 0.43
CA VAL A 386 6.99 -14.46 -0.15
C VAL A 386 6.21 -13.62 0.84
N ARG A 387 5.28 -14.23 1.59
CA ARG A 387 4.55 -13.59 2.68
C ARG A 387 5.49 -12.98 3.71
N GLY A 388 6.48 -13.75 4.17
CA GLY A 388 7.49 -13.27 5.12
C GLY A 388 8.23 -12.04 4.59
N TYR A 389 8.67 -12.09 3.33
CA TYR A 389 9.34 -10.96 2.68
C TYR A 389 8.45 -9.71 2.59
N ILE A 390 7.16 -9.85 2.20
CA ILE A 390 6.22 -8.73 2.10
C ILE A 390 5.98 -8.09 3.47
N VAL A 391 5.77 -8.90 4.51
CA VAL A 391 5.55 -8.42 5.89
C VAL A 391 6.77 -7.66 6.40
N GLU A 392 7.98 -8.14 6.13
CA GLU A 392 9.23 -7.50 6.54
C GLU A 392 9.48 -6.18 5.79
N ASN A 393 9.34 -6.18 4.46
CA ASN A 393 9.67 -5.04 3.61
C ASN A 393 8.48 -4.09 3.40
N ARG A 394 7.27 -4.51 3.75
CA ARG A 394 6.03 -3.74 3.69
C ARG A 394 5.68 -3.20 2.31
N SER A 395 6.20 -3.82 1.25
CA SER A 395 6.05 -3.35 -0.12
C SER A 395 5.85 -4.49 -1.10
N ILE A 396 5.17 -4.17 -2.18
CA ILE A 396 5.07 -4.99 -3.39
C ILE A 396 5.51 -4.15 -4.59
N PRO A 397 6.08 -4.75 -5.65
CA PRO A 397 6.37 -4.05 -6.88
C PRO A 397 5.07 -3.50 -7.48
N ASP A 398 5.05 -2.21 -7.83
CA ASP A 398 3.94 -1.67 -8.59
C ASP A 398 4.16 -1.85 -10.11
N GLN A 399 3.07 -1.88 -10.87
CA GLN A 399 3.10 -2.07 -12.32
C GLN A 399 3.83 -0.94 -13.07
N LYS A 400 3.80 0.29 -12.53
CA LYS A 400 4.42 1.44 -13.20
C LYS A 400 5.94 1.45 -13.04
N SER A 401 6.42 1.20 -11.79
CA SER A 401 7.86 1.25 -11.49
C SER A 401 8.60 0.06 -12.09
N TYR A 402 8.02 -1.13 -12.04
CA TYR A 402 8.65 -2.35 -12.55
C TYR A 402 8.19 -2.76 -13.94
N GLN A 403 7.14 -2.10 -14.48
CA GLN A 403 6.55 -2.40 -15.79
C GLN A 403 6.24 -3.91 -15.99
N PHE A 404 5.84 -4.55 -14.88
CA PHE A 404 5.54 -5.96 -14.86
C PHE A 404 4.11 -6.21 -15.34
N TYR A 405 4.00 -7.03 -16.38
CA TYR A 405 2.75 -7.55 -16.92
C TYR A 405 2.86 -9.07 -17.00
N PRO A 406 2.03 -9.82 -16.24
CA PRO A 406 2.04 -11.29 -16.31
C PRO A 406 1.85 -11.74 -17.75
N THR A 407 2.72 -12.62 -18.23
CA THR A 407 2.60 -13.15 -19.59
C THR A 407 1.43 -14.13 -19.66
N PRO A 408 0.44 -13.94 -20.52
CA PRO A 408 -0.70 -14.86 -20.68
C PRO A 408 -0.28 -16.27 -21.09
N GLU A 409 -1.03 -17.29 -20.63
CA GLU A 409 -0.71 -18.70 -20.84
C GLU A 409 -0.55 -19.07 -22.32
N ALA A 410 -1.42 -18.55 -23.20
CA ALA A 410 -1.32 -18.80 -24.64
C ALA A 410 0.03 -18.35 -25.23
N ILE A 411 0.57 -17.22 -24.73
CA ILE A 411 1.87 -16.71 -25.17
C ILE A 411 3.00 -17.52 -24.53
N GLN A 412 2.87 -17.93 -23.25
CA GLN A 412 3.86 -18.77 -22.58
C GLN A 412 4.08 -20.10 -23.32
N VAL A 413 3.00 -20.81 -23.65
CA VAL A 413 3.04 -22.07 -24.40
C VAL A 413 3.67 -21.86 -25.77
N TYR A 414 3.22 -20.81 -26.50
CA TYR A 414 3.76 -20.51 -27.82
C TYR A 414 5.25 -20.20 -27.83
N VAL A 415 5.73 -19.43 -26.84
CA VAL A 415 7.15 -19.13 -26.68
C VAL A 415 7.94 -20.39 -26.30
N SER A 416 7.40 -21.23 -25.42
CA SER A 416 8.02 -22.51 -25.04
C SER A 416 8.24 -23.42 -26.25
N ASP A 417 7.24 -23.52 -27.14
CA ASP A 417 7.32 -24.31 -28.37
C ASP A 417 8.40 -23.78 -29.33
N LEU A 418 8.52 -22.44 -29.45
CA LEU A 418 9.55 -21.81 -30.28
C LEU A 418 10.97 -21.95 -29.70
N ILE A 419 11.12 -21.91 -28.38
CA ILE A 419 12.39 -22.08 -27.67
C ILE A 419 12.85 -23.53 -27.82
N ALA A 420 11.98 -24.51 -27.61
CA ALA A 420 12.26 -25.95 -27.72
C ALA A 420 13.61 -26.33 -27.07
N LEU A 421 13.79 -25.95 -25.78
CA LEU A 421 15.03 -26.12 -25.01
C LEU A 421 15.41 -27.61 -24.93
N GLN A 422 16.68 -27.95 -25.24
CA GLN A 422 17.23 -29.29 -25.15
C GLN A 422 17.98 -29.47 -23.82
N ASP A 423 18.22 -30.71 -23.41
CA ASP A 423 18.84 -31.05 -22.11
C ASP A 423 20.25 -30.49 -21.90
N ASP A 424 20.98 -30.20 -22.96
CA ASP A 424 22.34 -29.66 -22.92
C ASP A 424 22.45 -28.15 -23.23
N GLU A 425 21.30 -27.50 -23.45
CA GLU A 425 21.23 -26.08 -23.80
C GLU A 425 21.03 -25.20 -22.56
N THR A 426 21.51 -23.96 -22.63
CA THR A 426 21.34 -22.93 -21.60
C THR A 426 20.33 -21.88 -22.05
N LEU A 427 19.46 -21.46 -21.12
CA LEU A 427 18.42 -20.46 -21.35
C LEU A 427 18.70 -19.19 -20.53
N LEU A 428 18.50 -18.03 -21.12
CA LEU A 428 18.46 -16.75 -20.43
C LEU A 428 17.03 -16.16 -20.46
N GLU A 429 16.53 -15.75 -19.31
CA GLU A 429 15.38 -14.84 -19.20
C GLU A 429 15.82 -13.53 -18.55
N PRO A 430 15.98 -12.44 -19.35
CA PRO A 430 16.64 -11.20 -18.88
C PRO A 430 15.72 -10.23 -18.14
N SER A 431 14.42 -10.53 -18.03
CA SER A 431 13.43 -9.71 -17.30
C SER A 431 12.36 -10.64 -16.76
N ALA A 432 12.78 -11.50 -15.83
CA ALA A 432 12.05 -12.72 -15.51
C ALA A 432 10.70 -12.51 -14.80
N GLY A 433 10.49 -11.36 -14.13
CA GLY A 433 9.28 -11.15 -13.34
C GLY A 433 9.09 -12.30 -12.34
N ARG A 434 7.90 -12.90 -12.35
CA ARG A 434 7.60 -14.12 -11.54
C ARG A 434 8.01 -15.43 -12.24
N GLY A 435 8.63 -15.35 -13.43
CA GLY A 435 8.96 -16.51 -14.25
C GLY A 435 7.75 -17.08 -15.01
N ASP A 436 6.74 -16.24 -15.30
CA ASP A 436 5.53 -16.71 -16.00
C ASP A 436 5.87 -17.18 -17.41
N LEU A 437 6.71 -16.44 -18.16
CA LEU A 437 7.08 -16.78 -19.53
C LEU A 437 7.76 -18.15 -19.67
N ILE A 438 8.59 -18.50 -18.72
CA ILE A 438 9.35 -19.77 -18.72
C ILE A 438 8.68 -20.90 -17.94
N SER A 439 7.47 -20.64 -17.39
CA SER A 439 6.73 -21.64 -16.61
C SER A 439 6.49 -22.97 -17.35
N PRO A 440 6.11 -22.98 -18.65
CA PRO A 440 5.96 -24.23 -19.39
C PRO A 440 7.29 -24.95 -19.66
N ILE A 441 8.42 -24.23 -19.74
CA ILE A 441 9.75 -24.81 -19.96
C ILE A 441 10.22 -25.55 -18.70
N ASN A 442 10.05 -24.93 -17.53
CA ASN A 442 10.29 -25.50 -16.21
C ASN A 442 11.63 -26.25 -16.06
N GLN A 443 12.72 -25.62 -16.50
CA GLN A 443 14.10 -26.13 -16.41
C GLN A 443 14.98 -25.18 -15.58
N PRO A 444 14.83 -25.14 -14.23
CA PRO A 444 15.52 -24.16 -13.39
C PRO A 444 17.05 -24.25 -13.47
N GLU A 445 17.60 -25.46 -13.54
CA GLU A 445 19.07 -25.69 -13.55
C GLU A 445 19.74 -25.18 -14.83
N GLN A 446 18.97 -25.12 -15.95
CA GLN A 446 19.47 -24.66 -17.24
C GLN A 446 19.18 -23.17 -17.48
N THR A 447 18.39 -22.53 -16.60
CA THR A 447 17.85 -21.20 -16.81
C THR A 447 18.51 -20.17 -15.91
N THR A 448 19.11 -19.15 -16.52
CA THR A 448 19.56 -17.93 -15.84
C THR A 448 18.45 -16.89 -15.90
N CYS A 449 17.92 -16.51 -14.74
CA CYS A 449 16.93 -15.45 -14.59
C CYS A 449 17.60 -14.17 -14.10
N ILE A 450 17.34 -13.02 -14.74
CA ILE A 450 17.74 -11.70 -14.25
C ILE A 450 16.47 -10.93 -13.93
N GLU A 451 16.37 -10.41 -12.71
CA GLU A 451 15.17 -9.71 -12.24
C GLU A 451 15.54 -8.54 -11.33
N LEU A 452 14.93 -7.39 -11.60
CA LEU A 452 15.16 -6.16 -10.85
C LEU A 452 14.49 -6.17 -9.47
N SER A 453 13.28 -6.76 -9.37
CA SER A 453 12.49 -6.80 -8.14
C SER A 453 12.99 -7.86 -7.18
N PRO A 454 13.45 -7.47 -5.95
CA PRO A 454 13.81 -8.45 -4.92
C PRO A 454 12.67 -9.39 -4.54
N LEU A 455 11.40 -8.91 -4.56
CA LEU A 455 10.23 -9.75 -4.28
C LEU A 455 10.04 -10.82 -5.36
N PHE A 456 10.13 -10.45 -6.64
CA PHE A 456 10.04 -11.44 -7.72
C PHE A 456 11.20 -12.42 -7.71
N CYS A 457 12.39 -11.99 -7.29
CA CYS A 457 13.50 -12.91 -7.03
C CYS A 457 13.16 -13.93 -5.93
N GLN A 458 12.41 -13.56 -4.86
CA GLN A 458 11.95 -14.54 -3.87
C GLN A 458 10.95 -15.55 -4.48
N ILE A 459 10.05 -15.09 -5.34
CA ILE A 459 9.12 -15.98 -6.06
C ILE A 459 9.90 -16.96 -6.95
N LEU A 460 10.86 -16.47 -7.73
CA LEU A 460 11.71 -17.30 -8.59
C LEU A 460 12.49 -18.34 -7.78
N LYS A 461 13.09 -17.95 -6.64
CA LYS A 461 13.77 -18.89 -5.72
C LYS A 461 12.83 -19.95 -5.19
N SER A 462 11.60 -19.58 -4.83
CA SER A 462 10.58 -20.53 -4.37
C SER A 462 10.14 -21.52 -5.48
N LYS A 463 10.30 -21.15 -6.75
CA LYS A 463 10.10 -22.01 -7.92
C LYS A 463 11.35 -22.84 -8.29
N GLY A 464 12.44 -22.71 -7.54
CA GLY A 464 13.68 -23.47 -7.74
C GLY A 464 14.72 -22.78 -8.65
N TYR A 465 14.49 -21.55 -9.10
CA TYR A 465 15.48 -20.79 -9.86
C TYR A 465 16.48 -20.07 -8.95
N GLU A 466 17.67 -19.74 -9.49
CA GLU A 466 18.69 -18.93 -8.83
C GLU A 466 18.77 -17.54 -9.53
N PRO A 467 17.84 -16.60 -9.26
CA PRO A 467 17.79 -15.34 -9.97
C PRO A 467 18.91 -14.39 -9.57
N ILE A 468 19.43 -13.65 -10.55
CA ILE A 468 20.35 -12.53 -10.36
C ILE A 468 19.52 -11.26 -10.15
N ASN A 469 19.60 -10.65 -8.95
CA ASN A 469 18.87 -9.43 -8.64
C ASN A 469 19.63 -8.20 -9.12
N GLU A 470 19.47 -7.84 -10.38
CA GLU A 470 20.14 -6.69 -11.02
C GLU A 470 19.29 -6.16 -12.19
N ASP A 471 19.53 -4.91 -12.59
CA ASP A 471 19.06 -4.38 -13.87
C ASP A 471 19.77 -5.10 -15.03
N PHE A 472 18.97 -5.64 -15.98
CA PHE A 472 19.52 -6.45 -17.07
C PHE A 472 20.50 -5.69 -17.95
N LEU A 473 20.23 -4.42 -18.29
CA LEU A 473 21.12 -3.65 -19.16
C LEU A 473 22.48 -3.41 -18.48
N LYS A 474 22.46 -3.21 -17.16
CA LYS A 474 23.68 -3.10 -16.37
C LYS A 474 24.41 -4.44 -16.28
N TRP A 475 23.68 -5.52 -16.00
CA TRP A 475 24.24 -6.88 -15.99
C TRP A 475 24.89 -7.22 -17.33
N SER A 476 24.19 -6.97 -18.44
CA SER A 476 24.67 -7.22 -19.79
C SER A 476 26.01 -6.49 -20.08
N SER A 477 26.11 -5.22 -19.68
CA SER A 477 27.34 -4.44 -19.86
C SER A 477 28.52 -4.93 -19.02
N ASN A 478 28.25 -5.54 -17.86
CA ASN A 478 29.27 -6.08 -16.95
C ASN A 478 29.68 -7.53 -17.29
N ASN A 479 28.90 -8.24 -18.12
CA ASN A 479 29.08 -9.65 -18.43
C ASN A 479 29.24 -9.89 -19.94
N GLU A 480 29.93 -9.00 -20.64
CA GLU A 480 30.28 -9.18 -22.06
C GLU A 480 30.97 -10.52 -22.26
N GLY A 481 30.51 -11.32 -23.24
CA GLY A 481 31.06 -12.64 -23.54
C GLY A 481 30.34 -13.84 -22.85
N VAL A 482 29.49 -13.63 -21.87
CA VAL A 482 28.58 -14.67 -21.38
C VAL A 482 27.51 -14.93 -22.45
N CYS A 483 27.37 -16.17 -22.91
CA CYS A 483 26.46 -16.50 -24.01
C CYS A 483 25.58 -17.72 -23.68
N PHE A 484 24.36 -17.72 -24.24
CA PHE A 484 23.33 -18.74 -24.05
C PHE A 484 22.90 -19.35 -25.40
N ASP A 485 22.43 -20.58 -25.36
CA ASP A 485 21.86 -21.24 -26.53
C ASP A 485 20.49 -20.66 -26.88
N LYS A 486 19.71 -20.36 -25.86
CA LYS A 486 18.35 -19.85 -25.98
C LYS A 486 18.15 -18.60 -25.11
N ILE A 487 17.28 -17.69 -25.58
CA ILE A 487 16.84 -16.53 -24.81
C ILE A 487 15.31 -16.43 -24.99
N ALA A 488 14.57 -16.41 -23.88
CA ALA A 488 13.14 -16.11 -23.85
C ALA A 488 12.95 -14.78 -23.13
N MET A 489 12.21 -13.85 -23.69
CA MET A 489 12.03 -12.55 -23.05
C MET A 489 10.70 -11.88 -23.37
N ASN A 490 10.15 -11.23 -22.35
CA ASN A 490 9.06 -10.26 -22.42
C ASN A 490 9.55 -8.96 -21.72
N PRO A 491 10.31 -8.10 -22.43
CA PRO A 491 10.98 -6.95 -21.81
C PRO A 491 10.01 -5.83 -21.45
N PRO A 492 10.38 -4.85 -20.60
CA PRO A 492 9.58 -3.67 -20.33
C PRO A 492 9.39 -2.82 -21.60
N TYR A 493 8.16 -2.30 -21.83
CA TYR A 493 7.80 -1.67 -23.11
C TYR A 493 8.00 -0.15 -23.17
N SER A 494 8.00 0.54 -22.03
CA SER A 494 8.04 2.01 -22.00
C SER A 494 9.39 2.59 -22.44
N GLU A 495 9.38 3.82 -22.93
CA GLU A 495 10.57 4.64 -23.22
C GLU A 495 11.61 3.97 -24.13
N GLY A 496 11.19 3.07 -25.03
CA GLY A 496 12.12 2.36 -25.94
C GLY A 496 12.94 1.24 -25.27
N ARG A 497 12.62 0.88 -24.01
CA ARG A 497 13.31 -0.18 -23.26
C ARG A 497 13.24 -1.54 -23.94
N ALA A 498 12.11 -1.88 -24.57
CA ALA A 498 11.97 -3.14 -25.30
C ALA A 498 13.10 -3.32 -26.33
N LYS A 499 13.34 -2.32 -27.17
CA LYS A 499 14.43 -2.33 -28.14
C LYS A 499 15.80 -2.48 -27.48
N ALA A 500 16.08 -1.69 -26.45
CA ALA A 500 17.36 -1.73 -25.74
C ALA A 500 17.62 -3.12 -25.11
N HIS A 501 16.59 -3.70 -24.48
CA HIS A 501 16.69 -5.04 -23.89
C HIS A 501 16.91 -6.12 -24.97
N VAL A 502 16.18 -6.10 -26.09
CA VAL A 502 16.37 -7.07 -27.16
C VAL A 502 17.77 -6.93 -27.77
N GLN A 503 18.26 -5.69 -28.01
CA GLN A 503 19.63 -5.46 -28.50
C GLN A 503 20.70 -6.04 -27.57
N ALA A 504 20.55 -5.81 -26.28
CA ALA A 504 21.46 -6.37 -25.27
C ALA A 504 21.35 -7.89 -25.23
N ALA A 505 20.12 -8.45 -25.24
CA ALA A 505 19.91 -9.89 -25.14
C ALA A 505 20.51 -10.68 -26.30
N ILE A 506 20.30 -10.23 -27.55
CA ILE A 506 20.83 -10.98 -28.72
C ILE A 506 22.37 -10.97 -28.79
N SER A 507 23.06 -10.01 -28.13
CA SER A 507 24.52 -10.03 -28.04
C SER A 507 25.02 -11.23 -27.23
N HIS A 508 24.22 -11.73 -26.29
CA HIS A 508 24.49 -12.91 -25.46
C HIS A 508 24.08 -14.24 -26.12
N LEU A 509 23.68 -14.26 -27.40
CA LEU A 509 23.43 -15.52 -28.10
C LEU A 509 24.74 -16.20 -28.52
N LYS A 510 24.85 -17.51 -28.29
CA LYS A 510 25.86 -18.37 -28.91
C LYS A 510 25.67 -18.40 -30.44
N SER A 511 26.69 -18.79 -31.19
CA SER A 511 26.59 -19.03 -32.63
C SER A 511 25.57 -20.15 -32.92
N GLY A 512 24.51 -19.86 -33.68
CA GLY A 512 23.40 -20.77 -33.91
C GLY A 512 22.32 -20.76 -32.84
N GLY A 513 22.44 -19.90 -31.82
CA GLY A 513 21.46 -19.74 -30.75
C GLY A 513 20.22 -18.94 -31.20
N ARG A 514 19.12 -19.08 -30.44
CA ARG A 514 17.79 -18.49 -30.73
C ARG A 514 17.30 -17.61 -29.58
N CYS A 515 16.85 -16.42 -29.91
CA CYS A 515 16.07 -15.56 -29.01
C CYS A 515 14.59 -15.54 -29.47
N VAL A 516 13.67 -15.73 -28.52
CA VAL A 516 12.23 -15.52 -28.72
C VAL A 516 11.82 -14.32 -27.86
N ALA A 517 11.39 -13.25 -28.54
CA ALA A 517 11.05 -11.98 -27.91
C ALA A 517 9.58 -11.62 -28.09
N VAL A 518 8.89 -11.36 -26.99
CA VAL A 518 7.53 -10.80 -26.95
C VAL A 518 7.66 -9.29 -26.84
N VAL A 519 7.19 -8.53 -27.83
CA VAL A 519 7.40 -7.08 -27.91
C VAL A 519 6.13 -6.35 -28.33
N PRO A 520 6.03 -5.02 -28.14
CA PRO A 520 4.87 -4.25 -28.60
C PRO A 520 4.57 -4.48 -30.09
N GLY A 521 3.30 -4.54 -30.48
CA GLY A 521 2.87 -4.76 -31.85
C GLY A 521 3.35 -3.72 -32.86
N SER A 522 3.80 -2.55 -32.40
CA SER A 522 4.43 -1.51 -33.22
C SER A 522 5.91 -1.78 -33.57
N GLU A 523 6.55 -2.73 -32.89
CA GLU A 523 7.97 -3.05 -33.10
C GLU A 523 8.15 -3.82 -34.41
N ARG A 524 9.19 -3.48 -35.19
CA ARG A 524 9.43 -4.06 -36.53
C ARG A 524 10.72 -4.83 -36.64
N MET A 525 11.64 -4.76 -35.68
CA MET A 525 12.96 -5.40 -35.67
C MET A 525 13.85 -5.06 -36.88
N ASP A 526 13.56 -3.99 -37.62
CA ASP A 526 14.32 -3.56 -38.81
C ASP A 526 15.75 -3.06 -38.50
N TRP A 527 16.01 -2.75 -37.25
CA TRP A 527 17.30 -2.36 -36.70
C TRP A 527 18.26 -3.54 -36.39
N VAL A 528 17.77 -4.80 -36.45
CA VAL A 528 18.61 -5.98 -36.22
C VAL A 528 19.52 -6.21 -37.43
N ASP A 529 20.83 -6.41 -37.18
CA ASP A 529 21.80 -6.67 -38.23
C ASP A 529 21.55 -8.01 -38.92
N LYS A 530 21.01 -7.96 -40.14
CA LYS A 530 20.66 -9.13 -40.94
C LYS A 530 21.87 -9.94 -41.42
N SER A 531 23.07 -9.40 -41.34
CA SER A 531 24.31 -10.14 -41.64
C SER A 531 24.65 -11.13 -40.53
N LEU A 532 24.32 -10.80 -39.27
CA LEU A 532 24.59 -11.59 -38.07
C LEU A 532 23.38 -12.43 -37.62
N TYR A 533 22.17 -11.98 -37.89
CA TYR A 533 20.92 -12.59 -37.40
C TYR A 533 19.90 -12.81 -38.52
N SER A 534 19.07 -13.83 -38.39
CA SER A 534 17.80 -13.95 -39.08
C SER A 534 16.67 -13.59 -38.12
N VAL A 535 15.66 -12.88 -38.63
CA VAL A 535 14.50 -12.43 -37.84
C VAL A 535 13.23 -12.89 -38.55
N GLU A 536 12.31 -13.48 -37.79
CA GLU A 536 11.00 -13.91 -38.28
C GLU A 536 9.91 -13.36 -37.34
N ASP A 537 8.83 -12.79 -37.93
CA ASP A 537 7.61 -12.38 -37.23
C ASP A 537 6.68 -13.60 -37.15
N CYS A 538 6.61 -14.25 -36.00
CA CYS A 538 5.96 -15.56 -35.89
C CYS A 538 4.47 -15.46 -35.56
N ALA A 539 4.06 -14.52 -34.71
CA ALA A 539 2.66 -14.36 -34.30
C ALA A 539 2.36 -12.97 -33.75
N THR A 540 1.07 -12.61 -33.81
CA THR A 540 0.52 -11.40 -33.19
C THR A 540 -0.61 -11.79 -32.25
N PHE A 541 -0.56 -11.29 -31.01
CA PHE A 541 -1.57 -11.49 -29.99
C PHE A 541 -2.21 -10.16 -29.63
N SER A 542 -3.53 -10.08 -29.56
CA SER A 542 -4.29 -8.87 -29.23
C SER A 542 -5.27 -9.16 -28.12
N ASN A 543 -5.35 -8.25 -27.11
CA ASN A 543 -6.24 -8.35 -25.97
C ASN A 543 -6.04 -9.58 -25.06
N GLU A 544 -4.86 -10.18 -25.08
CA GLU A 544 -4.54 -11.33 -24.21
C GLU A 544 -4.09 -10.90 -22.80
N PHE A 545 -3.51 -9.70 -22.67
CA PHE A 545 -3.07 -9.18 -21.39
C PHE A 545 -4.25 -8.58 -20.62
N GLU A 546 -4.46 -9.05 -19.38
CA GLU A 546 -5.46 -8.49 -18.46
C GLU A 546 -5.21 -6.99 -18.24
N ASP A 547 -6.29 -6.22 -18.15
CA ASP A 547 -6.29 -4.76 -17.90
C ASP A 547 -5.62 -3.88 -18.98
N THR A 548 -5.16 -4.44 -20.11
CA THR A 548 -4.56 -3.64 -21.18
C THR A 548 -5.01 -4.13 -22.55
N GLY A 549 -5.43 -3.20 -23.43
CA GLY A 549 -5.71 -3.49 -24.86
C GLY A 549 -4.43 -3.57 -25.70
N VAL A 550 -3.30 -4.02 -25.12
CA VAL A 550 -2.01 -4.04 -25.80
C VAL A 550 -1.96 -5.20 -26.80
N THR A 551 -1.58 -4.88 -28.04
CA THR A 551 -1.21 -5.87 -29.04
C THR A 551 0.29 -6.13 -28.96
N VAL A 552 0.68 -7.39 -28.92
CA VAL A 552 2.08 -7.82 -28.92
C VAL A 552 2.39 -8.71 -30.12
N LYS A 553 3.65 -8.75 -30.48
CA LYS A 553 4.22 -9.63 -31.48
C LYS A 553 5.27 -10.54 -30.88
N VAL A 554 5.37 -11.74 -31.38
CA VAL A 554 6.42 -12.70 -31.05
C VAL A 554 7.37 -12.83 -32.23
N PHE A 555 8.63 -12.52 -31.98
CA PHE A 555 9.70 -12.65 -32.97
C PHE A 555 10.67 -13.74 -32.54
N THR A 556 11.16 -14.53 -33.52
CA THR A 556 12.39 -15.31 -33.36
C THR A 556 13.56 -14.56 -33.99
N ILE A 557 14.69 -14.55 -33.30
CA ILE A 557 15.95 -13.95 -33.75
C ILE A 557 17.04 -15.00 -33.58
N ASP A 558 17.49 -15.57 -34.69
CA ASP A 558 18.49 -16.64 -34.71
C ASP A 558 19.86 -16.07 -35.12
N LYS A 559 20.88 -16.31 -34.29
CA LYS A 559 22.26 -15.91 -34.58
C LYS A 559 22.86 -16.85 -35.63
N ARG A 560 23.31 -16.33 -36.76
CA ARG A 560 23.90 -17.12 -37.83
C ARG A 560 25.16 -17.84 -37.34
N ARG A 561 25.34 -19.09 -37.78
CA ARG A 561 26.61 -19.81 -37.52
C ARG A 561 27.73 -19.11 -38.29
N LYS A 562 28.85 -18.84 -37.61
CA LYS A 562 30.04 -18.46 -38.30
C LYS A 562 30.51 -19.66 -39.11
N LEU A 563 30.58 -19.48 -40.45
CA LEU A 563 31.13 -20.48 -41.36
C LEU A 563 32.63 -20.64 -41.08
#